data_8c56b78d1af68a67311592ce42d7e4b7
#
_entry.id   8c56b78d1af68a67311592ce42d7e4b7
#
_cell.length_a   1.000
_cell.length_b   1.000
_cell.length_c   1.000
_cell.angle_alpha   90.00
_cell.angle_beta   90.00
_cell.angle_gamma   90.00
#
_symmetry.space_group_name_H-M   'P 1'
#
loop_
_entity.id
_entity.type
_entity.pdbx_description
1 polymer ?
#
loop_
_entity_poly.entity_id
_entity_poly.type
_entity_poly.pdbx_seq_one_letter_code
_entity_poly.pdbx_strand_id
1 'polypeptide(L)'
;KVITELVDLLVCDVSFISLKKVILPFKSLLKENFEIIALIKPQFEVSKGLVGKKGIIRDEKIHKNICVNINSWFVENFSPDFIEIINSPILGQKGNKEFLIYVKKANY
;
A
#
# COMPACT_ATOMS: atom_id res chain seq x y z
N LYS A 1 -17.69 -11.58 10.79
CA LYS A 1 -16.79 -11.77 11.93
C LYS A 1 -16.32 -10.43 12.45
N VAL A 2 -16.48 -10.22 13.74
CA VAL A 2 -16.08 -8.96 14.39
C VAL A 2 -14.71 -9.14 15.04
N ILE A 3 -13.79 -8.22 14.76
CA ILE A 3 -12.51 -8.18 15.43
C ILE A 3 -12.67 -7.31 16.67
N THR A 4 -12.50 -7.90 17.85
CA THR A 4 -12.67 -7.20 19.13
C THR A 4 -11.36 -6.75 19.77
N GLU A 5 -10.22 -7.28 19.29
CA GLU A 5 -8.92 -6.92 19.82
C GLU A 5 -8.18 -6.01 18.84
N LEU A 6 -7.40 -5.06 19.39
CA LEU A 6 -6.55 -4.23 18.59
C LEU A 6 -5.32 -5.03 18.12
N VAL A 7 -4.82 -4.68 16.95
CA VAL A 7 -3.68 -5.35 16.34
C VAL A 7 -2.47 -4.41 16.24
N ASP A 8 -1.28 -4.97 16.30
CA ASP A 8 -0.04 -4.22 16.19
C ASP A 8 0.68 -4.43 14.86
N LEU A 9 0.26 -5.42 14.07
CA LEU A 9 0.81 -5.67 12.73
C LEU A 9 -0.32 -5.94 11.76
N LEU A 10 -0.31 -5.20 10.65
CA LEU A 10 -1.23 -5.40 9.53
C LEU A 10 -0.42 -5.74 8.29
N VAL A 11 -0.71 -6.88 7.68
CA VAL A 11 -0.10 -7.29 6.41
C VAL A 11 -1.19 -7.31 5.35
N CYS A 12 -0.94 -6.68 4.22
CA CYS A 12 -1.96 -6.53 3.19
C CYS A 12 -1.41 -6.83 1.80
N ASP A 13 -2.07 -7.76 1.12
CA ASP A 13 -1.83 -8.10 -0.28
C ASP A 13 -3.19 -8.30 -0.95
N VAL A 14 -3.67 -7.27 -1.66
CA VAL A 14 -4.99 -7.29 -2.29
C VAL A 14 -4.89 -6.93 -3.77
N SER A 15 -5.83 -7.45 -4.56
CA SER A 15 -5.92 -7.21 -6.00
C SER A 15 -7.28 -6.61 -6.34
N PHE A 16 -7.31 -5.86 -7.45
CA PHE A 16 -8.52 -5.26 -8.03
C PHE A 16 -9.15 -4.13 -7.21
N ILE A 17 -8.46 -3.64 -6.19
CA ILE A 17 -8.93 -2.53 -5.35
C ILE A 17 -7.73 -1.71 -4.91
N SER A 18 -7.91 -0.40 -4.74
CA SER A 18 -6.86 0.45 -4.20
C SER A 18 -6.51 0.05 -2.77
N LEU A 19 -5.22 0.03 -2.47
CA LEU A 19 -4.70 -0.24 -1.13
C LEU A 19 -5.32 0.69 -0.08
N LYS A 20 -5.54 1.97 -0.44
CA LYS A 20 -6.13 2.95 0.48
C LYS A 20 -7.51 2.53 0.98
N LYS A 21 -8.33 1.97 0.08
CA LYS A 21 -9.70 1.55 0.43
C LYS A 21 -9.71 0.36 1.36
N VAL A 22 -8.68 -0.49 1.29
CA VAL A 22 -8.58 -1.69 2.14
C VAL A 22 -8.02 -1.32 3.51
N ILE A 23 -6.98 -0.49 3.55
CA ILE A 23 -6.26 -0.16 4.78
C ILE A 23 -7.09 0.75 5.71
N LEU A 24 -7.77 1.76 5.15
CA LEU A 24 -8.45 2.77 5.95
C LEU A 24 -9.42 2.20 7.00
N PRO A 25 -10.26 1.20 6.68
CA PRO A 25 -11.16 0.63 7.68
C PRO A 25 -10.45 -0.02 8.87
N PHE A 26 -9.19 -0.42 8.70
CA PHE A 26 -8.43 -1.06 9.78
C PHE A 26 -7.76 -0.05 10.72
N LYS A 27 -7.80 1.24 10.39
CA LYS A 27 -7.15 2.27 11.21
C LYS A 27 -7.61 2.23 12.66
N SER A 28 -8.91 2.07 12.89
CA SER A 28 -9.48 2.02 14.23
C SER A 28 -9.14 0.74 15.00
N LEU A 29 -8.62 -0.28 14.31
CA LEU A 29 -8.26 -1.57 14.91
C LEU A 29 -6.77 -1.63 15.25
N LEU A 30 -5.98 -0.65 14.85
CA LEU A 30 -4.55 -0.62 15.13
C LEU A 30 -4.30 -0.11 16.54
N LYS A 31 -3.30 -0.70 17.20
CA LYS A 31 -2.80 -0.18 18.46
C LYS A 31 -2.12 1.16 18.22
N GLU A 32 -1.85 1.89 19.29
CA GLU A 32 -1.11 3.15 19.24
C GLU A 32 0.25 2.98 18.58
N ASN A 33 0.96 1.89 18.91
CA ASN A 33 2.17 1.46 18.22
C ASN A 33 1.81 0.34 17.26
N PHE A 34 2.14 0.52 15.98
CA PHE A 34 1.76 -0.45 14.95
C PHE A 34 2.78 -0.50 13.83
N GLU A 35 2.69 -1.58 13.05
CA GLU A 35 3.42 -1.74 11.81
C GLU A 35 2.44 -2.17 10.71
N ILE A 36 2.65 -1.64 9.51
CA ILE A 36 1.90 -2.06 8.32
C ILE A 36 2.89 -2.48 7.26
N ILE A 37 2.69 -3.65 6.68
CA ILE A 37 3.45 -4.13 5.53
C ILE A 37 2.43 -4.42 4.44
N ALA A 38 2.57 -3.76 3.30
CA ALA A 38 1.60 -3.90 2.22
C ALA A 38 2.29 -3.88 0.86
N LEU A 39 1.62 -4.46 -0.13
CA LEU A 39 2.06 -4.40 -1.53
C LEU A 39 1.32 -3.29 -2.24
N ILE A 40 2.08 -2.44 -2.94
CA ILE A 40 1.55 -1.43 -3.85
C ILE A 40 1.55 -2.06 -5.24
N LYS A 41 0.37 -2.19 -5.82
CA LYS A 41 0.17 -2.75 -7.15
C LYS A 41 -0.32 -1.64 -8.09
N PRO A 42 0.59 -1.01 -8.85
CA PRO A 42 0.24 0.15 -9.66
C PRO A 42 -0.95 -0.06 -10.58
N GLN A 43 -1.11 -1.26 -11.11
CA GLN A 43 -2.22 -1.59 -12.01
C GLN A 43 -3.60 -1.45 -11.36
N PHE A 44 -3.67 -1.43 -10.03
CA PHE A 44 -4.92 -1.26 -9.28
C PHE A 44 -5.02 0.10 -8.59
N GLU A 45 -4.02 0.98 -8.78
CA GLU A 45 -4.00 2.31 -8.18
C GLU A 45 -4.28 3.42 -9.18
N VAL A 46 -4.31 3.13 -10.47
CA VAL A 46 -4.52 4.12 -11.52
C VAL A 46 -5.87 3.95 -12.19
N SER A 47 -6.33 5.00 -12.88
CA SER A 47 -7.52 4.90 -13.72
C SER A 47 -7.27 3.94 -14.90
N LYS A 48 -8.35 3.31 -15.40
CA LYS A 48 -8.25 2.32 -16.47
C LYS A 48 -7.55 2.83 -17.72
N GLY A 49 -7.65 4.13 -18.01
CA GLY A 49 -7.03 4.72 -19.20
C GLY A 49 -5.50 4.73 -19.16
N LEU A 50 -4.92 4.58 -17.98
CA LEU A 50 -3.45 4.57 -17.81
C LEU A 50 -2.87 3.16 -17.79
N VAL A 51 -3.70 2.14 -17.74
CA VAL A 51 -3.25 0.76 -17.76
C VAL A 51 -3.04 0.35 -19.21
N GLY A 52 -1.86 -0.17 -19.53
CA GLY A 52 -1.53 -0.64 -20.87
C GLY A 52 -2.31 -1.90 -21.25
N LYS A 53 -2.07 -2.35 -22.49
CA LYS A 53 -2.65 -3.59 -22.98
C LYS A 53 -2.30 -4.74 -22.05
N LYS A 54 -3.24 -5.66 -21.83
CA LYS A 54 -3.08 -6.81 -20.94
C LYS A 54 -2.95 -6.45 -19.47
N GLY A 55 -3.32 -5.22 -19.07
CA GLY A 55 -3.30 -4.81 -17.68
C GLY A 55 -1.91 -4.57 -17.11
N ILE A 56 -0.96 -4.14 -17.94
CA ILE A 56 0.42 -3.90 -17.52
C ILE A 56 0.74 -2.41 -17.57
N ILE A 57 1.31 -1.88 -16.49
CA ILE A 57 1.83 -0.52 -16.43
C ILE A 57 3.35 -0.59 -16.54
N ARG A 58 3.92 0.04 -17.56
CA ARG A 58 5.37 0.02 -17.82
C ARG A 58 6.05 1.36 -17.58
N ASP A 59 5.30 2.46 -17.49
CA ASP A 59 5.85 3.80 -17.36
C ASP A 59 6.35 4.04 -15.92
N GLU A 60 7.65 4.26 -15.80
CA GLU A 60 8.27 4.50 -14.49
C GLU A 60 7.80 5.78 -13.82
N LYS A 61 7.37 6.78 -14.60
CA LYS A 61 6.82 8.01 -14.04
C LYS A 61 5.49 7.73 -13.34
N ILE A 62 4.68 6.85 -13.92
CA ILE A 62 3.41 6.44 -13.31
C ILE A 62 3.70 5.68 -12.02
N HIS A 63 4.66 4.76 -12.03
CA HIS A 63 5.09 4.02 -10.83
C HIS A 63 5.49 4.99 -9.72
N LYS A 64 6.34 5.95 -10.04
CA LYS A 64 6.83 6.92 -9.06
C LYS A 64 5.70 7.77 -8.49
N ASN A 65 4.81 8.25 -9.34
CA ASN A 65 3.66 9.07 -8.89
C ASN A 65 2.75 8.29 -7.97
N ILE A 66 2.52 7.03 -8.24
CA ILE A 66 1.70 6.16 -7.39
C ILE A 66 2.37 6.00 -6.02
N CYS A 67 3.66 5.70 -5.99
CA CYS A 67 4.40 5.54 -4.74
C CYS A 67 4.40 6.82 -3.90
N VAL A 68 4.62 7.97 -4.52
CA VAL A 68 4.57 9.27 -3.84
C VAL A 68 3.17 9.53 -3.29
N ASN A 69 2.14 9.24 -4.06
CA ASN A 69 0.76 9.43 -3.64
C ASN A 69 0.41 8.53 -2.45
N ILE A 70 0.79 7.26 -2.50
CA ILE A 70 0.54 6.31 -1.41
C ILE A 70 1.30 6.73 -0.15
N ASN A 71 2.56 7.15 -0.30
CA ASN A 71 3.37 7.63 0.81
C ASN A 71 2.69 8.81 1.51
N SER A 72 2.27 9.81 0.74
CA SER A 72 1.59 10.99 1.28
C SER A 72 0.29 10.62 1.98
N TRP A 73 -0.45 9.69 1.41
CA TRP A 73 -1.70 9.24 2.01
C TRP A 73 -1.47 8.59 3.39
N PHE A 74 -0.42 7.76 3.53
CA PHE A 74 -0.10 7.18 4.83
C PHE A 74 0.35 8.22 5.83
N VAL A 75 1.14 9.19 5.40
CA VAL A 75 1.58 10.30 6.27
C VAL A 75 0.37 11.08 6.80
N GLU A 76 -0.57 11.42 5.92
CA GLU A 76 -1.76 12.19 6.30
C GLU A 76 -2.70 11.42 7.22
N ASN A 77 -2.87 10.12 6.99
CA ASN A 77 -3.89 9.34 7.69
C ASN A 77 -3.38 8.61 8.93
N PHE A 78 -2.08 8.34 9.02
CA PHE A 78 -1.52 7.52 10.09
C PHE A 78 -0.41 8.20 10.88
N SER A 79 0.12 9.31 10.39
CA SER A 79 1.23 10.06 11.04
C SER A 79 2.36 9.14 11.51
N PRO A 80 2.94 8.32 10.63
CA PRO A 80 3.94 7.35 11.03
C PRO A 80 5.26 8.00 11.42
N ASP A 81 6.04 7.31 12.23
CA ASP A 81 7.40 7.72 12.58
C ASP A 81 8.41 7.26 11.54
N PHE A 82 8.08 6.18 10.80
CA PHE A 82 8.93 5.65 9.75
C PHE A 82 8.08 5.12 8.61
N ILE A 83 8.49 5.41 7.39
CA ILE A 83 7.84 4.90 6.19
C ILE A 83 8.90 4.68 5.10
N GLU A 84 8.85 3.53 4.44
CA GLU A 84 9.78 3.18 3.39
C GLU A 84 9.07 2.39 2.29
N ILE A 85 9.40 2.70 1.05
CA ILE A 85 8.90 1.96 -0.11
C ILE A 85 10.10 1.40 -0.86
N ILE A 86 10.07 0.09 -1.12
CA ILE A 86 11.11 -0.58 -1.90
C ILE A 86 10.48 -1.35 -3.06
N ASN A 87 11.29 -1.71 -4.04
CA ASN A 87 10.83 -2.58 -5.12
C ASN A 87 10.54 -3.96 -4.53
N SER A 88 9.41 -4.54 -4.94
CA SER A 88 9.15 -5.94 -4.61
C SER A 88 10.13 -6.82 -5.38
N PRO A 89 10.75 -7.81 -4.75
CA PRO A 89 11.65 -8.73 -5.45
C PRO A 89 10.92 -9.67 -6.41
N ILE A 90 9.60 -9.76 -6.29
CA ILE A 90 8.77 -10.62 -7.12
C ILE A 90 7.87 -9.75 -7.98
N LEU A 91 7.78 -10.04 -9.29
CA LEU A 91 6.84 -9.38 -10.18
C LEU A 91 5.42 -9.86 -9.90
N GLY A 92 4.46 -8.94 -10.06
CA GLY A 92 3.05 -9.26 -9.93
C GLY A 92 2.50 -9.95 -11.17
N GLN A 93 1.17 -9.96 -11.27
CA GLN A 93 0.47 -10.56 -12.40
C GLN A 93 0.93 -9.98 -13.73
N LYS A 94 1.12 -10.83 -14.73
CA LYS A 94 1.51 -10.45 -16.10
C LYS A 94 2.85 -9.70 -16.16
N GLY A 95 3.68 -9.86 -15.11
CA GLY A 95 4.97 -9.19 -15.03
C GLY A 95 4.92 -7.75 -14.56
N ASN A 96 3.80 -7.29 -13.98
CA ASN A 96 3.71 -5.96 -13.40
C ASN A 96 4.72 -5.78 -12.28
N LYS A 97 5.38 -4.62 -12.29
CA LYS A 97 6.26 -4.23 -11.20
C LYS A 97 5.41 -3.81 -10.00
N GLU A 98 5.75 -4.34 -8.84
CA GLU A 98 5.07 -4.02 -7.59
C GLU A 98 6.07 -3.48 -6.58
N PHE A 99 5.55 -2.85 -5.53
CA PHE A 99 6.37 -2.24 -4.51
C PHE A 99 5.89 -2.70 -3.14
N LEU A 100 6.83 -2.77 -2.20
CA LEU A 100 6.51 -3.06 -0.81
C LEU A 100 6.59 -1.78 -0.02
N ILE A 101 5.56 -1.47 0.76
CA ILE A 101 5.59 -0.34 1.68
C ILE A 101 5.60 -0.85 3.12
N TYR A 102 6.48 -0.27 3.93
CA TYR A 102 6.57 -0.53 5.36
C TYR A 102 6.29 0.77 6.10
N VAL A 103 5.32 0.73 7.00
CA VAL A 103 4.87 1.89 7.78
C VAL A 103 4.95 1.52 9.25
N LYS A 104 5.59 2.36 10.04
CA LYS A 104 5.74 2.10 11.48
C LYS A 104 5.42 3.34 12.30
N LYS A 105 4.65 3.15 13.36
CA LYS A 105 4.45 4.14 14.40
C LYS A 105 4.83 3.52 15.74
N ALA A 106 5.77 4.16 16.42
CA ALA A 106 6.26 3.69 17.72
C ALA A 106 6.52 4.88 18.63
N ASN A 107 6.00 4.80 19.84
CA ASN A 107 6.28 5.79 20.88
C ASN A 107 7.52 5.30 21.64
N TYR A 108 8.55 6.14 21.67
CA TYR A 108 9.77 5.88 22.41
C TYR A 108 9.80 6.67 23.70
#